data_bdcd81813ae7f80511669961da97fbd6
#
_entry.id   bdcd81813ae7f80511669961da97fbd6
#
_cell.length_a   1.000
_cell.length_b   1.000
_cell.length_c   1.000
_cell.angle_alpha   90.00
_cell.angle_beta   90.00
_cell.angle_gamma   90.00
#
_symmetry.space_group_name_H-M   'P 1'
#
loop_
_entity.id
_entity.type
_entity.pdbx_description
1 polymer ?
#
loop_
_entity_poly.entity_id
_entity_poly.type
_entity_poly.pdbx_seq_one_letter_code
_entity_poly.pdbx_strand_id
1 'polypeptide(L)'
;PGEVEGKDYYFLTQESCQEMKRTNAFYEAIDFNGWTYGTSNTQFYNDDVFIMTPSGLSHLSPEDRKNSFVIFFDIDEAIRKERLEARVMPGHSVEARLQADRELFEGFNDYDLKITNPDF
;
A
#
# COMPACT_ATOMS: atom_id res chain seq x y z
N PRO A 1 -6.72 -4.11 14.15
CA PRO A 1 -7.81 -3.77 15.08
C PRO A 1 -8.42 -2.42 14.69
N GLY A 2 -9.77 -2.36 14.65
CA GLY A 2 -10.51 -1.15 14.29
C GLY A 2 -10.82 -0.98 12.80
N GLU A 3 -10.29 -1.83 11.94
CA GLU A 3 -10.61 -1.86 10.51
C GLU A 3 -11.94 -2.59 10.28
N VAL A 4 -12.70 -2.14 9.28
CA VAL A 4 -14.05 -2.62 8.99
C VAL A 4 -14.07 -3.37 7.67
N GLU A 5 -14.64 -4.59 7.69
CA GLU A 5 -14.87 -5.43 6.52
C GLU A 5 -15.62 -4.68 5.42
N GLY A 6 -15.10 -4.74 4.20
CA GLY A 6 -15.70 -4.11 3.02
C GLY A 6 -15.59 -2.59 2.97
N LYS A 7 -15.01 -1.96 3.99
CA LYS A 7 -14.75 -0.52 4.05
C LYS A 7 -13.26 -0.20 3.96
N ASP A 8 -12.48 -0.78 4.86
CA ASP A 8 -11.03 -0.60 4.89
C ASP A 8 -10.33 -1.67 4.06
N TYR A 9 -10.73 -2.91 4.21
CA TYR A 9 -10.27 -4.08 3.48
C TYR A 9 -11.37 -5.12 3.34
N TYR A 10 -11.19 -6.05 2.40
CA TYR A 10 -11.87 -7.35 2.40
C TYR A 10 -10.97 -8.35 3.13
N PHE A 11 -11.39 -8.79 4.32
CA PHE A 11 -10.61 -9.70 5.14
C PHE A 11 -10.73 -11.13 4.64
N LEU A 12 -9.60 -11.73 4.31
CA LEU A 12 -9.51 -13.09 3.82
C LEU A 12 -8.86 -14.00 4.85
N THR A 13 -9.24 -15.27 4.85
CA THR A 13 -8.49 -16.28 5.59
C THR A 13 -7.14 -16.52 4.92
N GLN A 14 -6.17 -17.06 5.66
CA GLN A 14 -4.87 -17.43 5.08
C GLN A 14 -5.03 -18.44 3.93
N GLU A 15 -5.95 -19.38 4.07
CA GLU A 15 -6.26 -20.37 3.02
C GLU A 15 -6.78 -19.68 1.75
N SER A 16 -7.71 -18.75 1.88
CA SER A 16 -8.23 -17.96 0.76
C SER A 16 -7.15 -17.12 0.10
N CYS A 17 -6.29 -16.49 0.88
CA CYS A 17 -5.15 -15.73 0.34
C CYS A 17 -4.17 -16.63 -0.44
N GLN A 18 -3.84 -17.81 0.09
CA GLN A 18 -2.97 -18.77 -0.58
C GLN A 18 -3.60 -19.27 -1.88
N GLU A 19 -4.89 -19.57 -1.88
CA GLU A 19 -5.61 -19.98 -3.08
C GLU A 19 -5.61 -18.87 -4.15
N MET A 20 -5.84 -17.61 -3.76
CA MET A 20 -5.77 -16.47 -4.67
C MET A 20 -4.35 -16.27 -5.24
N LYS A 21 -3.31 -16.48 -4.44
CA LYS A 21 -1.91 -16.48 -4.93
C LYS A 21 -1.68 -17.61 -5.94
N ARG A 22 -2.13 -18.82 -5.62
CA ARG A 22 -1.98 -19.99 -6.47
C ARG A 22 -2.70 -19.86 -7.82
N THR A 23 -3.86 -19.23 -7.85
CA THR A 23 -4.69 -19.03 -9.05
C THR A 23 -4.40 -17.74 -9.80
N ASN A 24 -3.38 -16.97 -9.39
CA ASN A 24 -3.06 -15.64 -9.93
C ASN A 24 -4.25 -14.67 -9.92
N ALA A 25 -5.08 -14.74 -8.88
CA ALA A 25 -6.24 -13.86 -8.72
C ALA A 25 -5.89 -12.47 -8.17
N PHE A 26 -4.68 -12.30 -7.62
CA PHE A 26 -4.14 -10.99 -7.27
C PHE A 26 -3.47 -10.33 -8.48
N TYR A 27 -3.77 -9.06 -8.68
CA TYR A 27 -2.99 -8.20 -9.58
C TYR A 27 -1.61 -7.91 -8.95
N GLU A 28 -1.59 -7.56 -7.67
CA GLU A 28 -0.40 -7.45 -6.84
C GLU A 28 -0.70 -7.97 -5.43
N ALA A 29 0.30 -8.53 -4.78
CA ALA A 29 0.22 -8.92 -3.38
C ALA A 29 1.59 -8.76 -2.72
N ILE A 30 1.59 -8.23 -1.50
CA ILE A 30 2.77 -8.07 -0.66
C ILE A 30 2.54 -8.72 0.70
N ASP A 31 3.57 -9.31 1.25
CA ASP A 31 3.57 -9.81 2.62
C ASP A 31 4.27 -8.80 3.53
N PHE A 32 3.58 -8.34 4.56
CA PHE A 32 4.09 -7.37 5.50
C PHE A 32 3.68 -7.74 6.93
N ASN A 33 4.66 -7.88 7.83
CA ASN A 33 4.45 -8.25 9.23
C ASN A 33 3.57 -9.50 9.43
N GLY A 34 3.73 -10.52 8.60
CA GLY A 34 2.98 -11.77 8.66
C GLY A 34 1.56 -11.71 8.07
N TRP A 35 1.20 -10.59 7.46
CA TRP A 35 -0.08 -10.41 6.77
C TRP A 35 0.15 -10.21 5.28
N THR A 36 -0.77 -10.73 4.46
CA THR A 36 -0.79 -10.47 3.03
C THR A 36 -1.76 -9.32 2.74
N TYR A 37 -1.27 -8.33 2.00
CA TYR A 37 -2.05 -7.24 1.45
C TYR A 37 -1.98 -7.31 -0.07
N GLY A 38 -3.07 -7.03 -0.74
CA GLY A 38 -3.07 -7.08 -2.21
C GLY A 38 -4.34 -6.53 -2.82
N THR A 39 -4.27 -6.33 -4.12
CA THR A 39 -5.38 -5.92 -4.96
C THR A 39 -5.76 -7.08 -5.87
N SER A 40 -7.02 -7.51 -5.86
CA SER A 40 -7.48 -8.54 -6.79
C SER A 40 -7.53 -8.00 -8.21
N ASN A 41 -7.40 -8.90 -9.20
CA ASN A 41 -7.55 -8.52 -10.61
C ASN A 41 -8.90 -7.83 -10.87
N THR A 42 -9.97 -8.34 -10.26
CA THR A 42 -11.32 -7.76 -10.43
C THR A 42 -11.38 -6.33 -9.91
N GLN A 43 -10.82 -6.07 -8.72
CA GLN A 43 -10.78 -4.71 -8.17
C GLN A 43 -9.91 -3.80 -9.02
N PHE A 44 -8.73 -4.26 -9.45
CA PHE A 44 -7.83 -3.46 -10.26
C PHE A 44 -8.48 -2.93 -11.54
N TYR A 45 -9.27 -3.76 -12.22
CA TYR A 45 -9.92 -3.35 -13.46
C TYR A 45 -11.28 -2.66 -13.29
N ASN A 46 -11.83 -2.64 -12.07
CA ASN A 46 -13.11 -1.98 -11.77
C ASN A 46 -12.95 -0.64 -11.04
N ASP A 47 -11.85 -0.41 -10.35
CA ASP A 47 -11.61 0.79 -9.55
C ASP A 47 -10.69 1.77 -10.32
N ASP A 48 -10.86 3.06 -10.03
CA ASP A 48 -10.11 4.14 -10.69
C ASP A 48 -8.94 4.64 -9.84
N VAL A 49 -8.96 4.40 -8.53
CA VAL A 49 -7.96 4.92 -7.57
C VAL A 49 -7.43 3.83 -6.68
N PHE A 50 -6.10 3.77 -6.55
CA PHE A 50 -5.40 2.77 -5.73
C PHE A 50 -4.38 3.41 -4.82
N ILE A 51 -4.22 2.84 -3.63
CA ILE A 51 -3.11 3.13 -2.73
C ILE A 51 -2.14 1.95 -2.83
N MET A 52 -0.92 2.23 -3.28
CA MET A 52 0.10 1.20 -3.50
C MET A 52 1.42 1.59 -2.87
N THR A 53 2.22 0.59 -2.55
CA THR A 53 3.65 0.77 -2.25
C THR A 53 4.46 0.80 -3.56
N PRO A 54 5.72 1.26 -3.54
CA PRO A 54 6.60 1.13 -4.69
C PRO A 54 6.70 -0.30 -5.23
N SER A 55 6.70 -1.29 -4.34
CA SER A 55 6.68 -2.71 -4.72
C SER A 55 5.38 -3.07 -5.45
N GLY A 56 4.22 -2.64 -4.95
CA GLY A 56 2.93 -2.85 -5.62
C GLY A 56 2.91 -2.21 -7.01
N LEU A 57 3.39 -0.97 -7.12
CA LEU A 57 3.48 -0.26 -8.39
C LEU A 57 4.36 -0.98 -9.42
N SER A 58 5.44 -1.63 -8.97
CA SER A 58 6.33 -2.39 -9.86
C SER A 58 5.69 -3.62 -10.53
N HIS A 59 4.54 -4.06 -10.02
CA HIS A 59 3.77 -5.17 -10.61
C HIS A 59 2.87 -4.73 -11.77
N LEU A 60 2.67 -3.42 -11.97
CA LEU A 60 1.89 -2.94 -13.11
C LEU A 60 2.54 -3.38 -14.42
N SER A 61 1.70 -3.83 -15.37
CA SER A 61 2.17 -4.01 -16.73
C SER A 61 2.63 -2.67 -17.31
N PRO A 62 3.52 -2.65 -18.33
CA PRO A 62 3.93 -1.41 -18.97
C PRO A 62 2.74 -0.60 -19.51
N GLU A 63 1.69 -1.28 -19.99
CA GLU A 63 0.48 -0.65 -20.50
C GLU A 63 -0.33 -0.02 -19.35
N ASP A 64 -0.56 -0.74 -18.26
CA ASP A 64 -1.29 -0.22 -17.10
C ASP A 64 -0.54 0.95 -16.46
N ARG A 65 0.80 0.86 -16.33
CA ARG A 65 1.61 1.98 -15.83
C ARG A 65 1.49 3.21 -16.73
N LYS A 66 1.50 3.04 -18.03
CA LYS A 66 1.34 4.13 -19.00
C LYS A 66 -0.02 4.81 -18.91
N ASN A 67 -1.06 4.04 -18.57
CA ASN A 67 -2.43 4.53 -18.42
C ASN A 67 -2.73 5.02 -16.99
N SER A 68 -1.76 5.00 -16.11
CA SER A 68 -1.90 5.42 -14.71
C SER A 68 -1.21 6.76 -14.47
N PHE A 69 -1.77 7.56 -13.55
CA PHE A 69 -1.15 8.77 -13.04
C PHE A 69 -0.74 8.54 -11.59
N VAL A 70 0.55 8.52 -11.34
CA VAL A 70 1.12 8.18 -10.02
C VAL A 70 1.42 9.44 -9.23
N ILE A 71 0.78 9.57 -8.07
CA ILE A 71 1.04 10.64 -7.11
C ILE A 71 1.84 10.06 -5.94
N PHE A 72 3.01 10.64 -5.71
CA PHE A 72 3.86 10.30 -4.56
C PHE A 72 3.73 11.36 -3.47
N PHE A 73 3.30 10.93 -2.29
CA PHE A 73 3.24 11.79 -1.10
C PHE A 73 4.54 11.67 -0.32
N ASP A 74 5.45 12.59 -0.55
CA ASP A 74 6.76 12.66 0.12
C ASP A 74 6.70 13.65 1.29
N ILE A 75 5.95 13.25 2.32
CA ILE A 75 5.75 14.06 3.53
C ILE A 75 6.89 13.84 4.51
N ASP A 76 7.35 14.92 5.13
CA ASP A 76 8.42 14.92 6.12
C ASP A 76 8.20 13.85 7.19
N GLU A 77 9.28 13.14 7.55
CA GLU A 77 9.23 12.02 8.49
C GLU A 77 8.74 12.45 9.88
N ALA A 78 9.11 13.64 10.35
CA ALA A 78 8.68 14.15 11.65
C ALA A 78 7.14 14.28 11.69
N ILE A 79 6.53 14.78 10.62
CA ILE A 79 5.08 14.90 10.50
C ILE A 79 4.42 13.52 10.41
N ARG A 80 4.99 12.59 9.63
CA ARG A 80 4.49 11.21 9.55
C ARG A 80 4.55 10.52 10.91
N LYS A 81 5.65 10.72 11.65
CA LYS A 81 5.82 10.20 13.02
C LYS A 81 4.72 10.72 13.95
N GLU A 82 4.51 12.02 14.00
CA GLU A 82 3.46 12.64 14.81
C GLU A 82 2.07 12.06 14.49
N ARG A 83 1.75 11.91 13.21
CA ARG A 83 0.49 11.33 12.77
C ARG A 83 0.33 9.87 13.15
N LEU A 84 1.42 9.09 13.10
CA LEU A 84 1.42 7.69 13.54
C LEU A 84 1.24 7.56 15.05
N GLU A 85 1.92 8.40 15.83
CA GLU A 85 1.78 8.46 17.29
C GLU A 85 0.36 8.82 17.72
N ALA A 86 -0.28 9.75 17.01
CA ALA A 86 -1.67 10.16 17.27
C ALA A 86 -2.71 9.07 16.99
N ARG A 87 -2.40 8.09 16.14
CA ARG A 87 -3.34 7.00 15.80
C ARG A 87 -3.48 5.93 16.86
N VAL A 88 -2.65 5.88 17.87
CA VAL A 88 -2.64 4.93 19.00
C VAL A 88 -3.18 3.55 18.61
N MET A 89 -2.37 2.73 17.93
CA MET A 89 -2.75 1.36 17.59
C MET A 89 -1.98 0.38 18.48
N PRO A 90 -2.68 -0.40 19.35
CA PRO A 90 -2.01 -1.39 20.19
C PRO A 90 -1.20 -2.38 19.36
N GLY A 91 0.08 -2.61 19.74
CA GLY A 91 0.95 -3.59 19.08
C GLY A 91 1.71 -3.09 17.86
N HIS A 92 1.59 -1.82 17.48
CA HIS A 92 2.37 -1.24 16.38
C HIS A 92 3.49 -0.36 16.90
N SER A 93 4.73 -0.65 16.49
CA SER A 93 5.88 0.22 16.74
C SER A 93 5.93 1.30 15.66
N VAL A 94 5.83 2.57 16.07
CA VAL A 94 5.97 3.73 15.19
C VAL A 94 7.35 3.70 14.51
N GLU A 95 8.41 3.40 15.26
CA GLU A 95 9.77 3.36 14.70
C GLU A 95 9.94 2.24 13.68
N ALA A 96 9.39 1.04 13.94
CA ALA A 96 9.44 -0.06 12.97
C ALA A 96 8.70 0.30 11.67
N ARG A 97 7.59 1.04 11.77
CA ARG A 97 6.86 1.52 10.59
C ARG A 97 7.67 2.55 9.80
N LEU A 98 8.26 3.53 10.47
CA LEU A 98 9.09 4.52 9.82
C LEU A 98 10.33 3.89 9.16
N GLN A 99 10.94 2.91 9.80
CA GLN A 99 12.07 2.16 9.22
C GLN A 99 11.64 1.40 7.96
N ALA A 100 10.51 0.70 8.01
CA ALA A 100 9.97 0.01 6.83
C ALA A 100 9.67 0.99 5.68
N ASP A 101 9.11 2.16 5.99
CA ASP A 101 8.85 3.20 4.99
C ASP A 101 10.17 3.72 4.36
N ARG A 102 11.23 3.95 5.15
CA ARG A 102 12.55 4.36 4.62
C ARG A 102 13.07 3.35 3.62
N GLU A 103 12.99 2.06 3.94
CA GLU A 103 13.47 0.97 3.07
C GLU A 103 12.62 0.83 1.81
N LEU A 104 11.29 0.88 1.95
CA LEU A 104 10.35 0.73 0.83
C LEU A 104 10.45 1.87 -0.19
N PHE A 105 10.70 3.10 0.27
CA PHE A 105 10.72 4.28 -0.59
C PHE A 105 12.14 4.75 -0.94
N GLU A 106 13.18 4.02 -0.54
CA GLU A 106 14.57 4.36 -0.88
C GLU A 106 14.75 4.42 -2.40
N GLY A 107 15.15 5.58 -2.90
CA GLY A 107 15.40 5.80 -4.34
C GLY A 107 14.15 5.76 -5.22
N PHE A 108 12.94 5.76 -4.65
CA PHE A 108 11.72 5.75 -5.43
C PHE A 108 11.58 7.00 -6.30
N ASN A 109 11.41 6.81 -7.61
CA ASN A 109 11.32 7.90 -8.60
C ASN A 109 10.26 7.66 -9.69
N ASP A 110 9.49 6.56 -9.62
CA ASP A 110 8.46 6.22 -10.61
C ASP A 110 7.12 6.89 -10.29
N TYR A 111 7.09 8.21 -10.36
CA TYR A 111 5.88 9.00 -10.14
C TYR A 111 5.72 10.11 -11.19
N ASP A 112 4.50 10.57 -11.40
CA ASP A 112 4.16 11.68 -12.29
C ASP A 112 4.06 13.01 -11.53
N LEU A 113 3.61 12.96 -10.27
CA LEU A 113 3.51 14.11 -9.38
C LEU A 113 4.03 13.77 -7.98
N LYS A 114 4.84 14.66 -7.41
CA LYS A 114 5.27 14.56 -6.01
C LYS A 114 4.64 15.68 -5.17
N ILE A 115 4.01 15.31 -4.06
CA ILE A 115 3.41 16.23 -3.10
C ILE A 115 4.23 16.19 -1.82
N THR A 116 4.76 17.35 -1.42
CA THR A 116 5.54 17.53 -0.19
C THR A 116 4.79 18.37 0.86
N ASN A 117 3.71 19.06 0.47
CA ASN A 117 2.88 19.82 1.39
C ASN A 117 2.08 18.86 2.28
N PRO A 118 2.24 18.91 3.63
CA PRO A 118 1.48 18.06 4.54
C PRO A 118 -0.01 18.42 4.64
N ASP A 119 -0.39 19.60 4.20
CA ASP A 119 -1.75 20.15 4.26
C ASP A 119 -2.43 20.16 2.87
N PHE A 120 -2.14 19.14 2.12
CA PHE A 120 -2.75 18.94 0.79
C PHE A 120 -4.24 18.62 0.86
#